data_cff838521f9b780833434abbe41e1a2d
#
_entry.id   cff838521f9b780833434abbe41e1a2d
#
_cell.length_a   1.000
_cell.length_b   1.000
_cell.length_c   1.000
_cell.angle_alpha   90.00
_cell.angle_beta   90.00
_cell.angle_gamma   90.00
#
_symmetry.space_group_name_H-M   'P 1'
#
loop_
_entity.id
_entity.type
_entity.pdbx_description
1 polymer ?
#
loop_
_entity_poly.entity_id
_entity_poly.type
_entity_poly.pdbx_seq_one_letter_code
_entity_poly.pdbx_strand_id
1 'polypeptide(L)' 'MRIIIAGGGEVGFHLAKLLSFESLDITLIDTDKERLNYAESHLDIRTIRGDAM' A
#
# COMPACT_ATOMS: atom_id res chain seq x y z
N MET A 1 -14.01 -6.23 1.01
CA MET A 1 -13.10 -6.44 2.16
C MET A 1 -12.03 -5.35 2.19
N ARG A 2 -11.75 -4.83 3.36
CA ARG A 2 -10.71 -3.81 3.52
C ARG A 2 -9.44 -4.46 4.04
N ILE A 3 -8.31 -4.17 3.41
CA ILE A 3 -7.02 -4.71 3.79
C ILE A 3 -6.06 -3.55 4.06
N ILE A 4 -5.36 -3.61 5.17
CA ILE A 4 -4.37 -2.60 5.54
C ILE A 4 -3.00 -3.27 5.56
N ILE A 5 -2.07 -2.70 4.79
CA ILE A 5 -0.70 -3.19 4.75
C ILE A 5 0.19 -2.14 5.41
N ALA A 6 0.83 -2.52 6.50
CA ALA A 6 1.64 -1.61 7.30
C ALA A 6 3.12 -1.81 6.99
N GLY A 7 3.73 -0.88 6.30
CA GLY A 7 5.15 -0.90 5.98
C GLY A 7 5.52 -1.98 4.98
N GLY A 8 6.72 -2.52 5.14
CA GLY A 8 7.16 -3.65 4.36
C GLY A 8 7.95 -3.34 3.09
N GLY A 9 8.16 -2.08 2.78
CA GLY A 9 8.96 -1.71 1.61
C GLY A 9 8.51 -2.42 0.35
N GLU A 10 9.43 -3.09 -0.34
CA GLU A 10 9.11 -3.81 -1.57
C GLU A 10 8.14 -4.95 -1.33
N VAL A 11 8.22 -5.60 -0.17
CA VAL A 11 7.32 -6.70 0.16
C VAL A 11 5.89 -6.18 0.28
N GLY A 12 5.71 -5.08 1.00
CA GLY A 12 4.39 -4.48 1.15
C GLY A 12 3.82 -4.01 -0.18
N PHE A 13 4.65 -3.38 -1.02
CA PHE A 13 4.22 -2.96 -2.34
C PHE A 13 3.82 -4.15 -3.22
N HIS A 14 4.63 -5.20 -3.20
CA HIS A 14 4.35 -6.39 -4.00
C HIS A 14 3.05 -7.06 -3.58
N LEU A 15 2.82 -7.13 -2.27
CA LEU A 15 1.58 -7.70 -1.74
C LEU A 15 0.38 -6.85 -2.16
N ALA A 16 0.50 -5.52 -2.06
CA ALA A 16 -0.58 -4.63 -2.48
C ALA A 16 -0.88 -4.81 -3.96
N LYS A 17 0.15 -4.97 -4.77
CA LYS A 17 0.00 -5.19 -6.21
C LYS A 17 -0.78 -6.48 -6.49
N LEU A 18 -0.41 -7.56 -5.82
CA LEU A 18 -1.10 -8.84 -6.01
C LEU A 18 -2.56 -8.74 -5.58
N LEU A 19 -2.82 -8.11 -4.45
CA LEU A 19 -4.17 -8.00 -3.92
C LEU A 19 -5.03 -7.00 -4.70
N SER A 20 -4.41 -6.04 -5.39
CA SER A 20 -5.17 -5.04 -6.13
C SER A 20 -5.96 -5.65 -7.30
N PHE A 21 -5.58 -6.85 -7.74
CA PHE A 21 -6.31 -7.54 -8.79
C PHE A 21 -7.61 -8.19 -8.28
N GLU A 22 -7.82 -8.22 -6.97
CA GLU A 22 -8.95 -8.91 -6.36
C GLU A 22 -10.12 -7.98 -6.03
N SER A 23 -10.12 -6.78 -6.52
CA SER A 23 -11.18 -5.79 -6.24
C SER A 23 -11.37 -5.54 -4.74
N LEU A 24 -10.27 -5.56 -4.00
CA LEU A 24 -10.26 -5.30 -2.57
C LEU A 24 -9.96 -3.84 -2.29
N ASP A 25 -10.43 -3.35 -1.15
CA ASP A 25 -10.15 -2.00 -0.70
C ASP A 25 -8.84 -2.02 0.09
N ILE A 26 -7.75 -1.63 -0.56
CA ILE A 26 -6.40 -1.75 0.01
C ILE A 26 -5.89 -0.38 0.45
N THR A 27 -5.30 -0.34 1.64
CA THR A 27 -4.63 0.84 2.17
C THR A 27 -3.19 0.47 2.52
N LEU A 28 -2.24 1.20 1.98
CA LEU A 28 -0.82 1.01 2.28
C LEU A 28 -0.35 2.13 3.20
N ILE A 29 0.24 1.76 4.33
CA ILE A 29 0.79 2.70 5.30
C ILE A 29 2.32 2.57 5.31
N ASP A 30 3.02 3.67 5.12
CA ASP A 30 4.49 3.67 5.15
C ASP A 30 4.96 5.03 5.65
N THR A 31 6.17 5.07 6.18
CA THR A 31 6.81 6.33 6.56
C THR A 31 7.46 7.02 5.38
N ASP A 32 7.77 6.27 4.33
CA ASP A 32 8.46 6.76 3.15
C ASP A 32 7.47 7.29 2.12
N LYS A 33 7.43 8.60 1.98
CA LYS A 33 6.52 9.26 1.05
C LYS A 33 6.75 8.85 -0.40
N GLU A 34 8.00 8.60 -0.77
CA GLU A 34 8.32 8.22 -2.15
C GLU A 34 7.74 6.87 -2.50
N ARG A 35 7.80 5.91 -1.56
CA ARG A 35 7.18 4.61 -1.76
C ARG A 35 5.68 4.73 -1.91
N LEU A 36 5.06 5.57 -1.09
CA LEU A 36 3.62 5.77 -1.17
C LEU A 36 3.21 6.39 -2.50
N ASN A 37 3.97 7.40 -2.96
CA ASN A 37 3.68 8.03 -4.24
C ASN A 37 3.83 7.04 -5.39
N TYR A 38 4.87 6.21 -5.34
CA TYR A 38 5.08 5.20 -6.35
C TYR A 38 3.92 4.20 -6.39
N ALA A 39 3.52 3.72 -5.23
CA ALA A 39 2.43 2.76 -5.12
C ALA A 39 1.12 3.36 -5.62
N GLU A 40 0.83 4.59 -5.21
CA GLU A 40 -0.40 5.26 -5.62
C GLU A 40 -0.45 5.52 -7.11
N SER A 41 0.72 5.78 -7.74
CA SER A 41 0.79 6.02 -9.17
C SER A 41 0.60 4.76 -10.00
N HIS A 42 0.96 3.61 -9.45
CA HIS A 42 0.94 2.35 -10.19
C HIS A 42 -0.21 1.43 -9.81
N LEU A 43 -0.82 1.63 -8.66
CA LEU A 43 -1.88 0.78 -8.15
C LEU A 43 -3.09 1.63 -7.77
N ASP A 44 -4.27 1.05 -7.89
CA ASP A 44 -5.49 1.70 -7.45
C ASP A 44 -5.72 1.38 -5.97
N ILE A 45 -4.94 2.02 -5.12
CA ILE A 45 -4.99 1.80 -3.68
C ILE A 45 -4.93 3.14 -2.95
N ARG A 46 -5.27 3.12 -1.65
CA ARG A 46 -5.12 4.29 -0.80
C ARG A 46 -3.78 4.23 -0.10
N THR A 47 -3.22 5.39 0.20
CA THR A 47 -1.96 5.46 0.91
C THR A 47 -2.09 6.40 2.10
N ILE A 48 -1.42 6.04 3.20
CA ILE A 48 -1.36 6.85 4.40
C ILE A 48 0.10 6.91 4.84
N ARG A 49 0.61 8.13 5.02
CA ARG A 49 1.96 8.31 5.51
C ARG A 49 1.94 8.34 7.04
N GLY A 50 2.76 7.52 7.66
CA GLY A 50 2.86 7.51 9.11
C GLY A 50 3.46 6.22 9.62
N ASP A 51 3.64 6.16 10.93
CA ASP A 51 4.11 4.94 11.60
C ASP A 51 2.96 3.97 11.77
N ALA A 52 3.29 2.69 11.66
CA ALA A 52 2.30 1.63 11.80
C ALA A 52 2.07 1.22 13.26
N MET A 53 2.72 1.90 14.19
CA MET A 53 2.56 1.59 15.60
C MET A 53 1.40 2.33 16.23
#